data_f2d49a8dd04f224053ac7aaf8a96f4ee
#
_entry.id   f2d49a8dd04f224053ac7aaf8a96f4ee
#
_cell.length_a   1.000
_cell.length_b   1.000
_cell.length_c   1.000
_cell.angle_alpha   90.00
_cell.angle_beta   90.00
_cell.angle_gamma   90.00
#
_symmetry.space_group_name_H-M   'P 1'
#
loop_
_entity.id
_entity.type
_entity.pdbx_description
1 polymer ?
#
loop_
_entity_poly.entity_id
_entity_poly.type
_entity_poly.pdbx_seq_one_letter_code
_entity_poly.pdbx_strand_id
1 'polypeptide(L)'
;MSASQLALDGGSPYRTKPFPRRTPFGEEEVEMVAKAIRSQNLFGLGGPMTEEFQKKFADLYGVPCAVASTSGTAAIHIAVGTVNPNPGDEIITAPITDAGTVVPILYQNAIPVFADIDRTYNMDPKDVEAKITPRTRAILAVHLFGNPCDTDALLDIAQRRNLLLIEDCSQAHMTEYKGRLLGTIGHIGCFSLQQSKHMTTGDGGVTVTRDKGLAERMALFRDKGWSRQPGWGARTYRFLAPNYRITELQSAVGLVQIGKVRDVARKRNELGDLLSASIQGSPGVEPPPVTPGGKHTYWSYPLRITEGTADAFAQALRAEGVSAGAHYIGEPIFMCMEALAEKVTFGDSHHPLDGCHGGRQIEYGRGLCPRTEEALRRMVTLGIHEHMSREDILDMAGAIRKVAEGLDAKRRKK
;
A
#
# COMPACT_ATOMS: atom_id res chain seq x y z
N MET A 1 -33.28 25.62 3.72
CA MET A 1 -33.43 25.14 2.35
C MET A 1 -33.93 23.69 2.42
N SER A 2 -34.98 23.33 1.67
CA SER A 2 -35.46 21.95 1.59
C SER A 2 -34.30 21.08 1.09
N ALA A 3 -33.91 20.01 1.84
CA ALA A 3 -32.90 19.08 1.39
C ALA A 3 -33.33 18.57 0.00
N SER A 4 -32.46 18.70 -1.00
CA SER A 4 -32.75 18.22 -2.36
C SER A 4 -32.97 16.70 -2.30
N GLN A 5 -34.06 16.23 -2.94
CA GLN A 5 -34.41 14.81 -2.94
C GLN A 5 -33.27 13.97 -3.52
N LEU A 6 -32.92 12.87 -2.82
CA LEU A 6 -31.89 11.95 -3.29
C LEU A 6 -32.28 11.30 -4.63
N ALA A 7 -31.31 11.04 -5.50
CA ALA A 7 -31.56 10.34 -6.76
C ALA A 7 -32.19 8.95 -6.55
N LEU A 8 -31.82 8.24 -5.46
CA LEU A 8 -32.47 6.99 -5.04
C LEU A 8 -33.97 7.12 -4.74
N ASP A 9 -34.44 8.31 -4.41
CA ASP A 9 -35.82 8.61 -4.06
C ASP A 9 -36.60 9.31 -5.22
N GLY A 10 -36.04 9.26 -6.43
CA GLY A 10 -36.62 9.89 -7.62
C GLY A 10 -36.19 11.33 -7.88
N GLY A 11 -35.20 11.85 -7.12
CA GLY A 11 -34.54 13.12 -7.41
C GLY A 11 -33.57 13.02 -8.60
N SER A 12 -33.09 14.17 -9.09
CA SER A 12 -32.03 14.19 -10.11
C SER A 12 -30.66 13.88 -9.52
N PRO A 13 -29.81 13.09 -10.21
CA PRO A 13 -28.43 12.89 -9.80
C PRO A 13 -27.68 14.22 -9.65
N TYR A 14 -26.76 14.31 -8.69
CA TYR A 14 -25.93 15.50 -8.51
C TYR A 14 -25.01 15.73 -9.70
N ARG A 15 -24.47 14.64 -10.26
CA ARG A 15 -23.60 14.67 -11.42
C ARG A 15 -24.03 13.62 -12.45
N THR A 16 -24.17 14.04 -13.71
CA THR A 16 -24.47 13.16 -14.85
C THR A 16 -23.28 12.98 -15.78
N LYS A 17 -22.33 13.94 -15.77
CA LYS A 17 -21.10 13.86 -16.57
C LYS A 17 -20.14 12.85 -15.92
N PRO A 18 -19.58 11.88 -16.67
CA PRO A 18 -18.59 10.94 -16.15
C PRO A 18 -17.36 11.66 -15.59
N PHE A 19 -16.75 11.10 -14.55
CA PHE A 19 -15.42 11.53 -14.13
C PHE A 19 -14.36 11.15 -15.18
N PRO A 20 -13.27 11.92 -15.31
CA PRO A 20 -12.22 11.60 -16.26
C PRO A 20 -11.59 10.24 -15.95
N ARG A 21 -11.12 9.55 -16.98
CA ARG A 21 -10.34 8.33 -16.81
C ARG A 21 -8.88 8.69 -16.50
N ARG A 22 -8.22 7.88 -15.67
CA ARG A 22 -6.78 7.99 -15.45
C ARG A 22 -6.03 7.47 -16.69
N THR A 23 -5.13 8.29 -17.25
CA THR A 23 -4.31 7.99 -18.43
C THR A 23 -2.83 8.26 -18.13
N PRO A 24 -2.13 7.38 -17.37
CA PRO A 24 -0.79 7.65 -16.87
C PRO A 24 0.30 7.61 -17.95
N PHE A 25 0.02 6.99 -19.10
CA PHE A 25 0.98 6.79 -20.17
C PHE A 25 0.74 7.75 -21.33
N GLY A 26 1.83 8.21 -21.96
CA GLY A 26 1.83 9.04 -23.15
C GLY A 26 2.84 8.54 -24.17
N GLU A 27 3.14 9.37 -25.18
CA GLU A 27 4.09 9.03 -26.24
C GLU A 27 5.51 8.80 -25.72
N GLU A 28 5.90 9.48 -24.63
CA GLU A 28 7.22 9.31 -24.01
C GLU A 28 7.48 7.87 -23.54
N GLU A 29 6.47 7.20 -22.96
CA GLU A 29 6.56 5.79 -22.57
C GLU A 29 6.63 4.89 -23.82
N VAL A 30 5.86 5.18 -24.87
CA VAL A 30 5.89 4.43 -26.14
C VAL A 30 7.30 4.50 -26.76
N GLU A 31 7.88 5.69 -26.87
CA GLU A 31 9.22 5.88 -27.44
C GLU A 31 10.31 5.17 -26.62
N MET A 32 10.22 5.24 -25.28
CA MET A 32 11.20 4.59 -24.41
C MET A 32 11.12 3.06 -24.49
N VAL A 33 9.91 2.49 -24.55
CA VAL A 33 9.71 1.04 -24.76
C VAL A 33 10.20 0.63 -26.15
N ALA A 34 9.91 1.41 -27.20
CA ALA A 34 10.42 1.15 -28.54
C ALA A 34 11.96 1.15 -28.58
N LYS A 35 12.62 2.06 -27.85
CA LYS A 35 14.08 2.08 -27.69
C LYS A 35 14.58 0.80 -27.01
N ALA A 36 13.91 0.32 -25.96
CA ALA A 36 14.25 -0.94 -25.30
C ALA A 36 14.18 -2.12 -26.26
N ILE A 37 13.11 -2.23 -27.06
CA ILE A 37 12.93 -3.32 -28.03
C ILE A 37 14.03 -3.25 -29.13
N ARG A 38 14.32 -2.06 -29.65
CA ARG A 38 15.36 -1.86 -30.68
C ARG A 38 16.76 -2.22 -30.19
N SER A 39 17.04 -2.18 -28.91
CA SER A 39 18.31 -2.59 -28.31
C SER A 39 18.63 -4.09 -28.48
N GLN A 40 17.63 -4.91 -28.80
CA GLN A 40 17.70 -6.37 -28.86
C GLN A 40 18.14 -7.06 -27.55
N ASN A 41 18.16 -6.31 -26.42
CA ASN A 41 18.45 -6.83 -25.09
C ASN A 41 17.36 -6.38 -24.12
N LEU A 42 16.56 -7.31 -23.63
CA LEU A 42 15.47 -7.05 -22.67
C LEU A 42 15.76 -7.60 -21.26
N PHE A 43 16.97 -8.11 -21.05
CA PHE A 43 17.39 -8.63 -19.76
C PHE A 43 17.72 -7.48 -18.81
N GLY A 44 16.93 -7.33 -17.76
CA GLY A 44 17.06 -6.16 -16.88
C GLY A 44 18.31 -6.16 -16.01
N LEU A 45 18.85 -7.33 -15.62
CA LEU A 45 20.05 -7.36 -14.79
C LEU A 45 21.29 -6.99 -15.59
N GLY A 46 21.93 -5.86 -15.27
CA GLY A 46 22.99 -5.27 -16.08
C GLY A 46 22.48 -4.57 -17.35
N GLY A 47 21.18 -4.45 -17.54
CA GLY A 47 20.58 -3.70 -18.62
C GLY A 47 20.61 -2.18 -18.32
N PRO A 48 20.94 -1.34 -19.31
CA PRO A 48 21.18 0.08 -19.07
C PRO A 48 19.95 0.84 -18.56
N MET A 49 18.73 0.47 -18.99
CA MET A 49 17.52 1.12 -18.52
C MET A 49 17.20 0.75 -17.08
N THR A 50 17.42 -0.51 -16.71
CA THR A 50 17.20 -0.97 -15.33
C THR A 50 18.21 -0.36 -14.36
N GLU A 51 19.47 -0.26 -14.76
CA GLU A 51 20.51 0.40 -13.94
C GLU A 51 20.20 1.89 -13.76
N GLU A 52 19.86 2.59 -14.85
CA GLU A 52 19.47 3.99 -14.78
C GLU A 52 18.19 4.21 -13.97
N PHE A 53 17.19 3.34 -14.13
CA PHE A 53 15.95 3.38 -13.34
C PHE A 53 16.21 3.22 -11.86
N GLN A 54 16.97 2.21 -11.46
CA GLN A 54 17.35 1.99 -10.06
C GLN A 54 18.11 3.19 -9.49
N LYS A 55 19.05 3.73 -10.25
CA LYS A 55 19.82 4.91 -9.84
C LYS A 55 18.89 6.13 -9.65
N LYS A 56 18.04 6.45 -10.64
CA LYS A 56 17.10 7.57 -10.52
C LYS A 56 16.09 7.39 -9.39
N PHE A 57 15.67 6.16 -9.12
CA PHE A 57 14.78 5.87 -7.99
C PHE A 57 15.50 6.09 -6.65
N ALA A 58 16.74 5.63 -6.52
CA ALA A 58 17.58 5.89 -5.37
C ALA A 58 17.80 7.40 -5.14
N ASP A 59 18.15 8.14 -6.21
CA ASP A 59 18.33 9.59 -6.17
C ASP A 59 17.02 10.31 -5.77
N LEU A 60 15.86 9.89 -6.30
CA LEU A 60 14.55 10.46 -6.00
C LEU A 60 14.20 10.38 -4.50
N TYR A 61 14.53 9.26 -3.87
CA TYR A 61 14.28 9.02 -2.44
C TYR A 61 15.47 9.38 -1.55
N GLY A 62 16.60 9.81 -2.12
CA GLY A 62 17.81 10.19 -1.37
C GLY A 62 18.42 9.01 -0.59
N VAL A 63 18.39 7.82 -1.17
CA VAL A 63 18.97 6.59 -0.61
C VAL A 63 20.11 6.08 -1.50
N PRO A 64 21.10 5.36 -0.96
CA PRO A 64 22.22 4.86 -1.77
C PRO A 64 21.87 3.65 -2.64
N CYS A 65 20.81 2.91 -2.33
CA CYS A 65 20.50 1.64 -2.98
C CYS A 65 19.01 1.48 -3.27
N ALA A 66 18.70 1.08 -4.51
CA ALA A 66 17.40 0.64 -4.96
C ALA A 66 17.54 -0.65 -5.77
N VAL A 67 16.67 -1.62 -5.52
CA VAL A 67 16.62 -2.92 -6.19
C VAL A 67 15.25 -3.07 -6.83
N ALA A 68 15.19 -2.97 -8.17
CA ALA A 68 13.96 -3.13 -8.91
C ALA A 68 13.60 -4.62 -9.08
N SER A 69 12.30 -4.91 -9.04
CA SER A 69 11.72 -6.26 -9.07
C SER A 69 10.42 -6.32 -9.86
N THR A 70 9.87 -7.52 -10.02
CA THR A 70 8.71 -7.80 -10.90
C THR A 70 7.36 -7.30 -10.37
N SER A 71 7.22 -7.06 -9.07
CA SER A 71 5.96 -6.59 -8.45
C SER A 71 6.20 -5.97 -7.07
N GLY A 72 5.18 -5.31 -6.51
CA GLY A 72 5.20 -4.87 -5.10
C GLY A 72 5.35 -6.03 -4.13
N THR A 73 4.65 -7.15 -4.37
CA THR A 73 4.80 -8.39 -3.60
C THR A 73 6.23 -8.92 -3.63
N ALA A 74 6.88 -8.89 -4.81
CA ALA A 74 8.29 -9.26 -4.95
C ALA A 74 9.21 -8.31 -4.17
N ALA A 75 8.93 -7.00 -4.16
CA ALA A 75 9.70 -6.02 -3.38
C ALA A 75 9.60 -6.31 -1.87
N ILE A 76 8.41 -6.62 -1.37
CA ILE A 76 8.20 -7.00 0.03
C ILE A 76 8.86 -8.34 0.34
N HIS A 77 8.78 -9.32 -0.57
CA HIS A 77 9.45 -10.61 -0.37
C HIS A 77 10.98 -10.49 -0.34
N ILE A 78 11.55 -9.59 -1.15
CA ILE A 78 12.97 -9.23 -1.07
C ILE A 78 13.30 -8.67 0.32
N ALA A 79 12.46 -7.79 0.87
CA ALA A 79 12.67 -7.23 2.21
C ALA A 79 12.57 -8.32 3.30
N VAL A 80 11.54 -9.13 3.29
CA VAL A 80 11.33 -10.23 4.26
C VAL A 80 12.45 -11.28 4.14
N GLY A 81 12.84 -11.67 2.93
CA GLY A 81 13.97 -12.58 2.69
C GLY A 81 15.31 -11.98 3.10
N THR A 82 15.40 -10.63 3.14
CA THR A 82 16.58 -9.91 3.67
C THR A 82 16.61 -9.92 5.20
N VAL A 83 15.45 -9.84 5.87
CA VAL A 83 15.33 -10.09 7.32
C VAL A 83 15.84 -11.49 7.67
N ASN A 84 15.59 -12.46 6.79
CA ASN A 84 16.02 -13.85 6.95
C ASN A 84 15.50 -14.51 8.24
N PRO A 85 14.18 -14.53 8.45
CA PRO A 85 13.60 -15.16 9.63
C PRO A 85 13.84 -16.67 9.64
N ASN A 86 13.99 -17.26 10.83
CA ASN A 86 13.92 -18.70 10.97
C ASN A 86 12.45 -19.16 10.88
N PRO A 87 12.19 -20.42 10.50
CA PRO A 87 10.84 -20.98 10.56
C PRO A 87 10.20 -20.79 11.93
N GLY A 88 8.99 -20.25 11.97
CA GLY A 88 8.26 -19.91 13.20
C GLY A 88 8.65 -18.58 13.85
N ASP A 89 9.59 -17.82 13.31
CA ASP A 89 9.80 -16.42 13.69
C ASP A 89 8.61 -15.56 13.24
N GLU A 90 8.44 -14.40 13.86
CA GLU A 90 7.25 -13.56 13.70
C GLU A 90 7.59 -12.26 12.97
N ILE A 91 6.67 -11.82 12.10
CA ILE A 91 6.69 -10.48 11.52
C ILE A 91 5.35 -9.82 11.83
N ILE A 92 5.40 -8.67 12.52
CA ILE A 92 4.20 -7.91 12.87
C ILE A 92 3.82 -7.02 11.68
N THR A 93 2.54 -7.09 11.25
CA THR A 93 2.05 -6.31 10.11
C THR A 93 0.62 -5.79 10.31
N ALA A 94 0.11 -5.02 9.33
CA ALA A 94 -1.19 -4.38 9.36
C ALA A 94 -2.32 -5.32 8.92
N PRO A 95 -3.52 -5.23 9.54
CA PRO A 95 -4.68 -6.03 9.19
C PRO A 95 -5.49 -5.48 8.00
N ILE A 96 -5.26 -4.21 7.60
CA ILE A 96 -5.83 -3.62 6.37
C ILE A 96 -4.70 -3.47 5.36
N THR A 97 -4.59 -4.42 4.46
CA THR A 97 -3.57 -4.43 3.41
C THR A 97 -3.96 -5.39 2.28
N ASP A 98 -3.13 -5.46 1.26
CA ASP A 98 -3.20 -6.48 0.20
C ASP A 98 -2.52 -7.78 0.66
N ALA A 99 -2.94 -8.92 0.11
CA ALA A 99 -2.29 -10.20 0.36
C ALA A 99 -0.79 -10.20 0.02
N GLY A 100 -0.38 -9.32 -0.90
CA GLY A 100 1.03 -9.10 -1.26
C GLY A 100 1.93 -8.65 -0.12
N THR A 101 1.38 -8.11 0.97
CA THR A 101 2.12 -7.82 2.21
C THR A 101 2.32 -9.07 3.07
N VAL A 102 1.35 -9.99 3.06
CA VAL A 102 1.28 -11.13 3.99
C VAL A 102 1.94 -12.38 3.42
N VAL A 103 1.68 -12.69 2.13
CA VAL A 103 2.21 -13.87 1.44
C VAL A 103 3.74 -13.99 1.55
N PRO A 104 4.55 -12.93 1.42
CA PRO A 104 5.99 -12.99 1.62
C PRO A 104 6.44 -13.50 3.00
N ILE A 105 5.66 -13.21 4.03
CA ILE A 105 5.94 -13.68 5.41
C ILE A 105 5.82 -15.21 5.45
N LEU A 106 4.71 -15.73 4.92
CA LEU A 106 4.45 -17.18 4.86
C LEU A 106 5.47 -17.92 3.97
N TYR A 107 5.86 -17.33 2.83
CA TYR A 107 6.89 -17.92 1.95
C TYR A 107 8.27 -18.01 2.60
N GLN A 108 8.55 -17.19 3.59
CA GLN A 108 9.77 -17.29 4.40
C GLN A 108 9.59 -18.15 5.67
N ASN A 109 8.50 -18.94 5.75
CA ASN A 109 8.15 -19.79 6.90
C ASN A 109 8.02 -19.02 8.21
N ALA A 110 7.75 -17.72 8.14
CA ALA A 110 7.49 -16.87 9.30
C ALA A 110 5.98 -16.75 9.57
N ILE A 111 5.65 -16.36 10.79
CA ILE A 111 4.27 -16.20 11.26
C ILE A 111 3.85 -14.72 11.13
N PRO A 112 2.82 -14.39 10.34
CA PRO A 112 2.29 -13.03 10.32
C PRO A 112 1.50 -12.75 11.61
N VAL A 113 1.90 -11.72 12.34
CA VAL A 113 1.22 -11.23 13.55
C VAL A 113 0.56 -9.91 13.23
N PHE A 114 -0.75 -9.79 13.40
CA PHE A 114 -1.48 -8.58 13.05
C PHE A 114 -1.62 -7.64 14.25
N ALA A 115 -1.10 -6.42 14.10
CA ALA A 115 -1.34 -5.34 15.05
C ALA A 115 -2.56 -4.53 14.62
N ASP A 116 -3.51 -4.33 15.53
CA ASP A 116 -4.73 -3.57 15.24
C ASP A 116 -4.41 -2.10 14.92
N ILE A 117 -5.35 -1.43 14.30
CA ILE A 117 -5.18 -0.05 13.82
C ILE A 117 -5.50 0.99 14.90
N ASP A 118 -4.98 2.20 14.68
CA ASP A 118 -5.45 3.41 15.33
C ASP A 118 -6.53 4.12 14.49
N ARG A 119 -6.88 5.35 14.88
CA ARG A 119 -7.87 6.16 14.16
C ARG A 119 -7.47 6.56 12.73
N THR A 120 -6.19 6.43 12.38
CA THR A 120 -5.64 6.78 11.05
C THR A 120 -5.74 5.63 10.05
N TYR A 121 -6.33 4.50 10.44
CA TYR A 121 -6.38 3.23 9.73
C TYR A 121 -5.02 2.53 9.57
N ASN A 122 -3.96 3.10 10.11
CA ASN A 122 -2.64 2.50 10.18
C ASN A 122 -2.46 1.73 11.48
N MET A 123 -1.48 0.83 11.55
CA MET A 123 -1.20 0.02 12.72
C MET A 123 -0.89 0.91 13.94
N ASP A 124 -1.49 0.58 15.08
CA ASP A 124 -1.29 1.27 16.35
C ASP A 124 0.06 0.86 16.96
N PRO A 125 1.03 1.79 17.17
CA PRO A 125 2.29 1.47 17.79
C PRO A 125 2.19 0.80 19.15
N LYS A 126 1.14 1.12 19.94
CA LYS A 126 0.90 0.48 21.23
C LYS A 126 0.54 -1.00 21.08
N ASP A 127 -0.28 -1.33 20.09
CA ASP A 127 -0.65 -2.71 19.81
C ASP A 127 0.53 -3.49 19.20
N VAL A 128 1.33 -2.81 18.36
CA VAL A 128 2.60 -3.38 17.85
C VAL A 128 3.50 -3.78 19.02
N GLU A 129 3.77 -2.88 19.96
CA GLU A 129 4.64 -3.14 21.11
C GLU A 129 4.12 -4.27 22.00
N ALA A 130 2.79 -4.33 22.24
CA ALA A 130 2.15 -5.36 23.02
C ALA A 130 2.24 -6.77 22.39
N LYS A 131 2.43 -6.85 21.08
CA LYS A 131 2.50 -8.13 20.33
C LYS A 131 3.91 -8.66 20.12
N ILE A 132 4.94 -7.90 20.49
CA ILE A 132 6.35 -8.33 20.37
C ILE A 132 6.65 -9.50 21.31
N THR A 133 7.31 -10.52 20.75
CA THR A 133 7.87 -11.68 21.50
C THR A 133 9.36 -11.83 21.22
N PRO A 134 10.06 -12.75 21.89
CA PRO A 134 11.44 -13.09 21.55
C PRO A 134 11.62 -13.65 20.13
N ARG A 135 10.53 -14.07 19.45
CA ARG A 135 10.54 -14.56 18.07
C ARG A 135 10.28 -13.47 17.05
N THR A 136 9.85 -12.28 17.44
CA THR A 136 9.64 -11.17 16.51
C THR A 136 10.98 -10.73 15.88
N ARG A 137 11.01 -10.58 14.55
CA ARG A 137 12.21 -10.18 13.78
C ARG A 137 12.04 -8.84 13.09
N ALA A 138 10.83 -8.49 12.69
CA ALA A 138 10.57 -7.25 12.00
C ALA A 138 9.15 -6.72 12.27
N ILE A 139 9.00 -5.42 12.06
CA ILE A 139 7.74 -4.73 11.91
C ILE A 139 7.62 -4.36 10.42
N LEU A 140 6.54 -4.79 9.76
CA LEU A 140 6.21 -4.45 8.37
C LEU A 140 5.04 -3.47 8.40
N ALA A 141 5.35 -2.18 8.37
CA ALA A 141 4.38 -1.09 8.44
C ALA A 141 3.81 -0.80 7.05
N VAL A 142 2.48 -0.77 6.93
CA VAL A 142 1.78 -0.42 5.70
C VAL A 142 1.27 1.01 5.79
N HIS A 143 1.71 1.89 4.89
CA HIS A 143 1.24 3.27 4.82
C HIS A 143 -0.04 3.33 3.96
N LEU A 144 -1.15 2.98 4.61
CA LEU A 144 -2.42 2.70 3.95
C LEU A 144 -2.99 3.94 3.25
N PHE A 145 -3.46 3.77 2.02
CA PHE A 145 -4.05 4.81 1.15
C PHE A 145 -3.12 6.00 0.83
N GLY A 146 -1.86 5.97 1.26
CA GLY A 146 -0.94 7.09 1.16
C GLY A 146 -0.90 7.98 2.42
N ASN A 147 -1.45 7.51 3.54
CA ASN A 147 -1.35 8.14 4.85
C ASN A 147 -0.19 7.51 5.63
N PRO A 148 0.78 8.27 6.16
CA PRO A 148 1.88 7.68 6.91
C PRO A 148 1.43 7.03 8.22
N CYS A 149 2.03 5.90 8.59
CA CYS A 149 2.02 5.44 9.98
C CYS A 149 2.70 6.47 10.90
N ASP A 150 2.51 6.36 12.21
CA ASP A 150 3.41 7.02 13.19
C ASP A 150 4.79 6.32 13.13
N THR A 151 5.55 6.69 12.11
CA THR A 151 6.80 6.01 11.77
C THR A 151 7.89 6.25 12.82
N ASP A 152 7.85 7.40 13.54
CA ASP A 152 8.79 7.66 14.63
C ASP A 152 8.57 6.69 15.80
N ALA A 153 7.30 6.49 16.20
CA ALA A 153 6.98 5.54 17.27
C ALA A 153 7.33 4.11 16.87
N LEU A 154 7.05 3.71 15.63
CA LEU A 154 7.42 2.37 15.13
C LEU A 154 8.94 2.17 15.06
N LEU A 155 9.68 3.20 14.64
CA LEU A 155 11.15 3.14 14.58
C LEU A 155 11.77 3.07 15.98
N ASP A 156 11.25 3.83 16.95
CA ASP A 156 11.69 3.76 18.35
C ASP A 156 11.47 2.35 18.93
N ILE A 157 10.30 1.76 18.71
CA ILE A 157 10.00 0.39 19.11
C ILE A 157 10.99 -0.60 18.45
N ALA A 158 11.20 -0.48 17.15
CA ALA A 158 12.11 -1.35 16.41
C ALA A 158 13.54 -1.26 16.97
N GLN A 159 14.05 -0.05 17.25
CA GLN A 159 15.38 0.18 17.82
C GLN A 159 15.51 -0.42 19.22
N ARG A 160 14.56 -0.12 20.13
CA ARG A 160 14.58 -0.65 21.50
C ARG A 160 14.48 -2.17 21.58
N ARG A 161 13.85 -2.80 20.60
CA ARG A 161 13.62 -4.25 20.53
C ARG A 161 14.57 -4.98 19.59
N ASN A 162 15.52 -4.27 18.98
CA ASN A 162 16.46 -4.81 17.97
C ASN A 162 15.75 -5.52 16.82
N LEU A 163 14.70 -4.87 16.27
CA LEU A 163 13.90 -5.34 15.15
C LEU A 163 14.22 -4.52 13.89
N LEU A 164 13.98 -5.08 12.72
CA LEU A 164 13.97 -4.31 11.48
C LEU A 164 12.59 -3.68 11.27
N LEU A 165 12.55 -2.40 10.88
CA LEU A 165 11.34 -1.74 10.39
C LEU A 165 11.35 -1.76 8.86
N ILE A 166 10.37 -2.44 8.28
CA ILE A 166 10.08 -2.45 6.83
C ILE A 166 8.90 -1.51 6.60
N GLU A 167 9.01 -0.63 5.62
CA GLU A 167 7.94 0.27 5.21
C GLU A 167 7.32 -0.22 3.89
N ASP A 168 6.07 -0.67 3.91
CA ASP A 168 5.30 -0.93 2.70
C ASP A 168 4.68 0.39 2.21
N CYS A 169 5.34 0.99 1.23
CA CYS A 169 4.96 2.24 0.56
C CYS A 169 4.22 2.00 -0.76
N SER A 170 3.66 0.81 -0.98
CA SER A 170 2.95 0.47 -2.23
C SER A 170 1.80 1.42 -2.57
N GLN A 171 1.24 2.10 -1.58
CA GLN A 171 0.17 3.09 -1.72
C GLN A 171 0.62 4.52 -1.36
N ALA A 172 1.93 4.74 -1.10
CA ALA A 172 2.45 5.95 -0.46
C ALA A 172 3.68 6.54 -1.18
N HIS A 173 3.68 6.48 -2.54
CA HIS A 173 4.75 7.14 -3.30
C HIS A 173 4.80 8.64 -3.00
N MET A 174 6.00 9.17 -2.75
CA MET A 174 6.26 10.58 -2.43
C MET A 174 5.51 11.11 -1.21
N THR A 175 4.96 10.22 -0.37
CA THR A 175 4.37 10.60 0.92
C THR A 175 5.47 11.04 1.88
N GLU A 176 5.22 12.12 2.60
CA GLU A 176 6.14 12.66 3.60
C GLU A 176 5.59 12.48 5.03
N TYR A 177 6.48 12.19 5.96
CA TYR A 177 6.24 12.22 7.39
C TYR A 177 7.30 13.08 8.09
N LYS A 178 6.88 14.21 8.67
CA LYS A 178 7.77 15.20 9.30
C LYS A 178 8.94 15.61 8.37
N GLY A 179 8.62 15.85 7.09
CA GLY A 179 9.58 16.28 6.07
C GLY A 179 10.51 15.18 5.52
N ARG A 180 10.31 13.92 5.92
CA ARG A 180 11.07 12.76 5.41
C ARG A 180 10.17 11.92 4.50
N LEU A 181 10.70 11.48 3.36
CA LEU A 181 9.99 10.57 2.47
C LEU A 181 9.81 9.18 3.12
N LEU A 182 8.60 8.63 3.06
CA LEU A 182 8.35 7.25 3.49
C LEU A 182 9.15 6.26 2.64
N GLY A 183 9.47 5.11 3.23
CA GLY A 183 10.38 4.12 2.65
C GLY A 183 11.86 4.43 2.91
N THR A 184 12.16 5.58 3.56
CA THR A 184 13.53 5.99 3.90
C THR A 184 13.74 6.22 5.40
N ILE A 185 12.69 6.02 6.19
CA ILE A 185 12.69 6.25 7.65
C ILE A 185 13.04 4.96 8.40
N GLY A 186 12.45 3.85 8.00
CA GLY A 186 12.80 2.52 8.48
C GLY A 186 14.09 1.99 7.87
N HIS A 187 14.32 0.71 8.00
CA HIS A 187 15.52 0.03 7.51
C HIS A 187 15.41 -0.35 6.02
N ILE A 188 14.21 -0.74 5.58
CA ILE A 188 13.93 -1.16 4.20
C ILE A 188 12.59 -0.54 3.79
N GLY A 189 12.54 0.10 2.61
CA GLY A 189 11.31 0.60 1.99
C GLY A 189 10.94 -0.25 0.77
N CYS A 190 9.64 -0.57 0.63
CA CYS A 190 9.09 -1.36 -0.46
C CYS A 190 8.04 -0.55 -1.23
N PHE A 191 8.11 -0.57 -2.56
CA PHE A 191 7.23 0.18 -3.43
C PHE A 191 6.62 -0.71 -4.51
N SER A 192 5.34 -0.54 -4.78
CA SER A 192 4.65 -1.19 -5.90
C SER A 192 4.56 -0.23 -7.09
N LEU A 193 4.76 -0.77 -8.28
CA LEU A 193 4.58 -0.07 -9.56
C LEU A 193 3.40 -0.66 -10.35
N GLN A 194 2.44 -1.27 -9.65
CA GLN A 194 1.23 -1.83 -10.27
C GLN A 194 0.38 -0.69 -10.88
N GLN A 195 -0.45 -1.02 -11.88
CA GLN A 195 -1.22 -0.07 -12.71
C GLN A 195 -1.96 1.03 -11.94
N SER A 196 -2.48 0.76 -10.75
CA SER A 196 -3.26 1.74 -9.96
C SER A 196 -2.40 2.71 -9.13
N LYS A 197 -1.09 2.45 -8.99
CA LYS A 197 -0.20 3.22 -8.10
C LYS A 197 0.13 4.61 -8.68
N HIS A 198 0.61 5.51 -7.85
CA HIS A 198 0.98 6.88 -8.26
C HIS A 198 2.01 6.87 -9.41
N MET A 199 2.93 5.93 -9.37
CA MET A 199 3.91 5.61 -10.39
C MET A 199 3.67 4.17 -10.83
N THR A 200 3.66 3.89 -12.14
CA THR A 200 3.34 2.56 -12.63
C THR A 200 4.20 2.13 -13.81
N THR A 201 4.52 0.84 -13.87
CA THR A 201 5.11 0.14 -15.01
C THR A 201 4.19 -0.97 -15.54
N GLY A 202 2.87 -0.87 -15.23
CA GLY A 202 1.90 -1.93 -15.44
C GLY A 202 1.92 -2.90 -14.25
N ASP A 203 3.02 -3.56 -14.04
CA ASP A 203 3.42 -4.25 -12.81
C ASP A 203 4.92 -4.02 -12.57
N GLY A 204 5.36 -4.11 -11.34
CA GLY A 204 6.74 -3.89 -10.93
C GLY A 204 6.84 -3.52 -9.45
N GLY A 205 8.06 -3.48 -8.94
CA GLY A 205 8.34 -3.07 -7.57
C GLY A 205 9.76 -2.58 -7.39
N VAL A 206 10.00 -1.86 -6.31
CA VAL A 206 11.35 -1.41 -5.93
C VAL A 206 11.50 -1.58 -4.42
N THR A 207 12.64 -2.11 -4.00
CA THR A 207 13.06 -2.17 -2.59
C THR A 207 14.25 -1.26 -2.37
N VAL A 208 14.22 -0.43 -1.34
CA VAL A 208 15.30 0.54 -1.04
C VAL A 208 15.84 0.37 0.37
N THR A 209 17.10 0.75 0.57
CA THR A 209 17.72 0.79 1.89
C THR A 209 18.91 1.75 1.92
N ARG A 210 19.28 2.21 3.13
CA ARG A 210 20.52 2.95 3.38
C ARG A 210 21.68 2.06 3.81
N ASP A 211 21.40 0.82 4.21
CA ASP A 211 22.39 -0.14 4.69
C ASP A 211 22.97 -0.95 3.53
N LYS A 212 24.29 -0.99 3.42
CA LYS A 212 25.01 -1.72 2.36
C LYS A 212 24.86 -3.23 2.46
N GLY A 213 24.87 -3.78 3.69
CA GLY A 213 24.72 -5.22 3.92
C GLY A 213 23.32 -5.71 3.53
N LEU A 214 22.29 -4.93 3.90
CA LEU A 214 20.92 -5.21 3.48
C LEU A 214 20.81 -5.10 1.95
N ALA A 215 21.41 -4.08 1.32
CA ALA A 215 21.37 -3.90 -0.14
C ALA A 215 22.01 -5.08 -0.90
N GLU A 216 23.14 -5.59 -0.44
CA GLU A 216 23.78 -6.78 -1.03
C GLU A 216 22.88 -8.01 -0.93
N ARG A 217 22.25 -8.24 0.23
CA ARG A 217 21.35 -9.36 0.42
C ARG A 217 20.08 -9.22 -0.43
N MET A 218 19.51 -8.00 -0.53
CA MET A 218 18.36 -7.69 -1.42
C MET A 218 18.67 -8.02 -2.88
N ALA A 219 19.85 -7.62 -3.36
CA ALA A 219 20.28 -7.88 -4.73
C ALA A 219 20.45 -9.39 -5.01
N LEU A 220 21.01 -10.13 -4.07
CA LEU A 220 21.13 -11.59 -4.15
C LEU A 220 19.76 -12.27 -4.10
N PHE A 221 18.87 -11.86 -3.19
CA PHE A 221 17.53 -12.45 -3.04
C PHE A 221 16.70 -12.28 -4.31
N ARG A 222 16.75 -11.09 -4.94
CA ARG A 222 16.10 -10.85 -6.23
C ARG A 222 16.51 -11.83 -7.34
N ASP A 223 17.74 -12.37 -7.31
CA ASP A 223 18.28 -13.22 -8.37
C ASP A 223 18.74 -14.60 -7.85
N LYS A 224 17.88 -15.33 -7.20
CA LYS A 224 18.11 -16.73 -6.79
C LYS A 224 19.29 -16.92 -5.82
N GLY A 225 19.69 -15.89 -5.07
CA GLY A 225 20.86 -15.93 -4.22
C GLY A 225 22.21 -15.98 -4.98
N TRP A 226 22.18 -15.69 -6.30
CA TRP A 226 23.37 -15.77 -7.14
C TRP A 226 24.07 -14.42 -7.24
N SER A 227 25.34 -14.39 -6.77
CA SER A 227 26.25 -13.26 -7.03
C SER A 227 26.77 -13.33 -8.47
N ARG A 228 26.71 -12.18 -9.14
CA ARG A 228 27.28 -12.00 -10.48
C ARG A 228 28.54 -11.14 -10.45
N GLN A 229 29.07 -10.84 -9.25
CA GLN A 229 30.29 -10.05 -9.14
C GLN A 229 31.51 -10.85 -9.59
N PRO A 230 32.49 -10.21 -10.27
CA PRO A 230 33.75 -10.84 -10.58
C PRO A 230 34.47 -11.33 -9.32
N GLY A 231 35.14 -12.48 -9.41
CA GLY A 231 35.91 -13.03 -8.28
C GLY A 231 35.17 -14.02 -7.39
N TRP A 232 33.89 -14.26 -7.60
CA TRP A 232 33.14 -15.27 -6.82
C TRP A 232 33.29 -16.70 -7.35
N GLY A 233 34.18 -16.95 -8.33
CA GLY A 233 34.48 -18.27 -8.88
C GLY A 233 33.33 -18.89 -9.69
N ALA A 234 33.14 -20.20 -9.60
CA ALA A 234 32.01 -20.91 -10.22
C ALA A 234 30.67 -20.40 -9.71
N ARG A 235 29.58 -20.64 -10.45
CA ARG A 235 28.21 -20.28 -10.04
C ARG A 235 27.93 -20.73 -8.63
N THR A 236 27.72 -19.77 -7.69
CA THR A 236 27.39 -20.06 -6.31
C THR A 236 26.07 -19.38 -5.94
N TYR A 237 25.12 -20.16 -5.52
CA TYR A 237 23.84 -19.71 -4.97
C TYR A 237 23.93 -19.77 -3.45
N ARG A 238 23.88 -18.60 -2.80
CA ARG A 238 24.21 -18.45 -1.37
C ARG A 238 23.09 -18.94 -0.45
N PHE A 239 21.84 -18.86 -0.91
CA PHE A 239 20.65 -19.25 -0.16
C PHE A 239 19.47 -19.45 -1.11
N LEU A 240 18.39 -20.04 -0.59
CA LEU A 240 17.15 -20.23 -1.34
C LEU A 240 16.49 -18.87 -1.57
N ALA A 241 16.25 -18.52 -2.83
CA ALA A 241 15.61 -17.28 -3.23
C ALA A 241 14.95 -17.41 -4.62
N PRO A 242 13.92 -16.62 -4.91
CA PRO A 242 13.22 -16.62 -6.18
C PRO A 242 13.98 -15.86 -7.28
N ASN A 243 13.37 -15.83 -8.46
CA ASN A 243 13.75 -14.96 -9.56
C ASN A 243 12.73 -13.83 -9.71
N TYR A 244 13.07 -12.65 -9.23
CA TYR A 244 12.24 -11.44 -9.28
C TYR A 244 12.87 -10.32 -10.13
N ARG A 245 13.69 -10.68 -11.11
CA ARG A 245 14.34 -9.68 -11.98
C ARG A 245 13.31 -8.95 -12.82
N ILE A 246 13.29 -7.63 -12.73
CA ILE A 246 12.54 -6.75 -13.65
C ILE A 246 13.12 -6.84 -15.07
N THR A 247 12.36 -6.47 -16.08
CA THR A 247 12.81 -6.42 -17.48
C THR A 247 13.16 -4.98 -17.89
N GLU A 248 13.95 -4.83 -18.97
CA GLU A 248 14.22 -3.53 -19.59
C GLU A 248 12.95 -2.83 -20.06
N LEU A 249 11.90 -3.56 -20.47
CA LEU A 249 10.61 -2.98 -20.87
C LEU A 249 9.92 -2.25 -19.71
N GLN A 250 9.82 -2.89 -18.55
CA GLN A 250 9.24 -2.27 -17.36
C GLN A 250 10.09 -1.10 -16.89
N SER A 251 11.41 -1.25 -16.93
CA SER A 251 12.36 -0.19 -16.54
C SER A 251 12.29 1.02 -17.49
N ALA A 252 12.06 0.78 -18.79
CA ALA A 252 11.85 1.84 -19.79
C ALA A 252 10.63 2.71 -19.43
N VAL A 253 9.50 2.08 -19.11
CA VAL A 253 8.31 2.79 -18.62
C VAL A 253 8.63 3.52 -17.32
N GLY A 254 9.32 2.85 -16.38
CA GLY A 254 9.71 3.40 -15.08
C GLY A 254 10.56 4.67 -15.19
N LEU A 255 11.47 4.73 -16.17
CA LEU A 255 12.32 5.90 -16.42
C LEU A 255 11.53 7.15 -16.78
N VAL A 256 10.42 7.02 -17.49
CA VAL A 256 9.54 8.15 -17.80
C VAL A 256 8.66 8.49 -16.58
N GLN A 257 8.05 7.49 -16.00
CA GLN A 257 7.13 7.65 -14.87
C GLN A 257 7.79 8.29 -13.64
N ILE A 258 9.08 8.04 -13.40
CA ILE A 258 9.81 8.63 -12.28
C ILE A 258 9.90 10.15 -12.38
N GLY A 259 9.91 10.70 -13.59
CA GLY A 259 9.85 12.14 -13.83
C GLY A 259 8.48 12.76 -13.49
N LYS A 260 7.42 11.96 -13.49
CA LYS A 260 6.02 12.41 -13.30
C LYS A 260 5.54 12.26 -11.84
N VAL A 261 6.12 11.35 -11.06
CA VAL A 261 5.55 10.90 -9.77
C VAL A 261 5.41 12.01 -8.71
N ARG A 262 6.32 12.98 -8.67
CA ARG A 262 6.22 14.12 -7.72
C ARG A 262 4.98 14.96 -7.98
N ASP A 263 4.71 15.27 -9.26
CA ASP A 263 3.53 16.04 -9.64
C ASP A 263 2.24 15.25 -9.45
N VAL A 264 2.25 13.94 -9.73
CA VAL A 264 1.13 13.02 -9.45
C VAL A 264 0.78 13.05 -7.96
N ALA A 265 1.74 12.85 -7.08
CA ALA A 265 1.52 12.83 -5.64
C ALA A 265 1.06 14.19 -5.10
N ARG A 266 1.70 15.29 -5.54
CA ARG A 266 1.32 16.65 -5.17
C ARG A 266 -0.13 16.94 -5.57
N LYS A 267 -0.52 16.64 -6.80
CA LYS A 267 -1.87 16.90 -7.31
C LYS A 267 -2.92 16.07 -6.58
N ARG A 268 -2.64 14.79 -6.30
CA ARG A 268 -3.55 13.97 -5.48
C ARG A 268 -3.69 14.49 -4.06
N ASN A 269 -2.61 14.94 -3.43
CA ASN A 269 -2.66 15.60 -2.12
C ASN A 269 -3.57 16.84 -2.16
N GLU A 270 -3.34 17.77 -3.10
CA GLU A 270 -4.15 18.98 -3.27
C GLU A 270 -5.65 18.67 -3.47
N LEU A 271 -5.97 17.65 -4.29
CA LEU A 271 -7.35 17.25 -4.58
C LEU A 271 -8.02 16.57 -3.36
N GLY A 272 -7.29 15.70 -2.65
CA GLY A 272 -7.80 15.02 -1.47
C GLY A 272 -8.03 15.99 -0.30
N ASP A 273 -7.10 16.93 -0.09
CA ASP A 273 -7.25 17.99 0.92
C ASP A 273 -8.42 18.91 0.60
N LEU A 274 -8.61 19.25 -0.69
CA LEU A 274 -9.79 20.02 -1.13
C LEU A 274 -11.08 19.27 -0.84
N LEU A 275 -11.14 17.96 -1.12
CA LEU A 275 -12.32 17.14 -0.81
C LEU A 275 -12.59 17.13 0.69
N SER A 276 -11.57 16.89 1.51
CA SER A 276 -11.67 16.87 2.97
C SER A 276 -12.20 18.19 3.53
N ALA A 277 -11.66 19.32 3.09
CA ALA A 277 -12.11 20.63 3.50
C ALA A 277 -13.57 20.90 3.05
N SER A 278 -13.96 20.42 1.84
CA SER A 278 -15.28 20.68 1.26
C SER A 278 -16.39 19.86 1.91
N ILE A 279 -16.09 18.73 2.56
CA ILE A 279 -17.09 17.89 3.25
C ILE A 279 -17.09 18.04 4.76
N GLN A 280 -16.19 18.87 5.31
CA GLN A 280 -16.09 19.11 6.74
C GLN A 280 -17.44 19.57 7.32
N GLY A 281 -17.87 18.95 8.43
CA GLY A 281 -19.14 19.25 9.08
C GLY A 281 -20.38 18.65 8.43
N SER A 282 -20.27 17.84 7.39
CA SER A 282 -21.39 17.10 6.83
C SER A 282 -21.90 16.04 7.82
N PRO A 283 -23.22 15.90 8.03
CA PRO A 283 -23.77 15.00 9.03
C PRO A 283 -23.48 13.53 8.68
N GLY A 284 -23.05 12.76 9.68
CA GLY A 284 -22.86 11.32 9.55
C GLY A 284 -21.66 10.87 8.71
N VAL A 285 -20.75 11.80 8.34
CA VAL A 285 -19.52 11.50 7.60
C VAL A 285 -18.33 12.26 8.15
N GLU A 286 -17.16 11.65 8.08
CA GLU A 286 -15.88 12.28 8.42
C GLU A 286 -14.86 12.02 7.29
N PRO A 287 -14.06 13.05 6.91
CA PRO A 287 -12.92 12.85 6.03
C PRO A 287 -11.87 11.94 6.68
N PRO A 288 -10.97 11.31 5.89
CA PRO A 288 -9.90 10.49 6.43
C PRO A 288 -8.99 11.32 7.35
N PRO A 289 -8.68 10.81 8.55
CA PRO A 289 -7.71 11.46 9.42
C PRO A 289 -6.31 11.38 8.82
N VAL A 290 -5.54 12.45 8.87
CA VAL A 290 -4.13 12.48 8.48
C VAL A 290 -3.27 12.32 9.74
N THR A 291 -2.26 11.46 9.68
CA THR A 291 -1.29 11.29 10.76
C THR A 291 -0.57 12.59 11.06
N PRO A 292 -0.47 13.03 12.34
CA PRO A 292 0.19 14.29 12.68
C PRO A 292 1.61 14.39 12.11
N GLY A 293 1.86 15.46 11.36
CA GLY A 293 3.12 15.68 10.64
C GLY A 293 3.22 14.93 9.30
N GLY A 294 2.17 14.23 8.89
CA GLY A 294 2.09 13.54 7.60
C GLY A 294 1.50 14.40 6.49
N LYS A 295 1.85 14.08 5.25
CA LYS A 295 1.18 14.55 4.04
C LYS A 295 0.55 13.33 3.36
N HIS A 296 -0.78 13.31 3.24
CA HIS A 296 -1.50 12.19 2.64
C HIS A 296 -1.48 12.30 1.10
N THR A 297 -1.04 11.27 0.38
CA THR A 297 -0.97 11.30 -1.10
C THR A 297 -2.17 10.64 -1.79
N TYR A 298 -3.16 10.21 -1.02
CA TYR A 298 -4.47 9.72 -1.48
C TYR A 298 -4.40 8.75 -2.68
N TRP A 299 -3.78 7.58 -2.49
CA TRP A 299 -3.95 6.49 -3.45
C TRP A 299 -5.42 6.10 -3.60
N SER A 300 -6.16 6.14 -2.50
CA SER A 300 -7.62 6.08 -2.41
C SER A 300 -8.07 7.03 -1.30
N TYR A 301 -9.33 7.45 -1.32
CA TYR A 301 -9.91 8.35 -0.33
C TYR A 301 -10.89 7.57 0.57
N PRO A 302 -10.51 7.17 1.78
CA PRO A 302 -11.39 6.45 2.70
C PRO A 302 -12.26 7.42 3.50
N LEU A 303 -13.54 7.51 3.15
CA LEU A 303 -14.55 8.29 3.88
C LEU A 303 -15.08 7.45 5.04
N ARG A 304 -15.15 8.00 6.24
CA ARG A 304 -15.73 7.33 7.40
C ARG A 304 -17.20 7.69 7.57
N ILE A 305 -18.04 6.68 7.66
CA ILE A 305 -19.48 6.83 7.94
C ILE A 305 -19.70 6.68 9.44
N THR A 306 -20.09 7.77 10.09
CA THR A 306 -20.32 7.82 11.54
C THR A 306 -21.75 7.49 11.94
N GLU A 307 -22.69 7.66 10.99
CA GLU A 307 -24.11 7.39 11.20
C GLU A 307 -24.73 6.63 10.01
N GLY A 308 -25.55 5.63 10.29
CA GLY A 308 -26.07 4.71 9.28
C GLY A 308 -25.06 3.63 8.87
N THR A 309 -25.12 3.17 7.62
CA THR A 309 -24.24 2.12 7.09
C THR A 309 -23.43 2.58 5.88
N ALA A 310 -22.23 2.03 5.70
CA ALA A 310 -21.40 2.30 4.53
C ALA A 310 -22.09 1.86 3.22
N ASP A 311 -22.84 0.75 3.24
CA ASP A 311 -23.58 0.26 2.09
C ASP A 311 -24.62 1.25 1.59
N ALA A 312 -25.49 1.74 2.49
CA ALA A 312 -26.53 2.71 2.14
C ALA A 312 -25.92 4.02 1.63
N PHE A 313 -24.82 4.46 2.23
CA PHE A 313 -24.13 5.68 1.80
C PHE A 313 -23.47 5.50 0.43
N ALA A 314 -22.74 4.40 0.20
CA ALA A 314 -22.12 4.10 -1.09
C ALA A 314 -23.17 3.91 -2.20
N GLN A 315 -24.30 3.26 -1.89
CA GLN A 315 -25.40 3.11 -2.85
C GLN A 315 -25.99 4.47 -3.24
N ALA A 316 -26.23 5.35 -2.26
CA ALA A 316 -26.72 6.69 -2.52
C ALA A 316 -25.74 7.53 -3.35
N LEU A 317 -24.43 7.48 -3.02
CA LEU A 317 -23.41 8.16 -3.81
C LEU A 317 -23.34 7.69 -5.25
N ARG A 318 -23.46 6.40 -5.51
CA ARG A 318 -23.51 5.87 -6.89
C ARG A 318 -24.71 6.40 -7.67
N ALA A 319 -25.87 6.51 -7.03
CA ALA A 319 -27.06 7.11 -7.65
C ALA A 319 -26.86 8.61 -7.92
N GLU A 320 -26.07 9.32 -7.12
CA GLU A 320 -25.71 10.73 -7.36
C GLU A 320 -24.60 10.91 -8.41
N GLY A 321 -24.12 9.82 -9.05
CA GLY A 321 -23.11 9.86 -10.12
C GLY A 321 -21.66 9.77 -9.64
N VAL A 322 -21.41 9.41 -8.37
CA VAL A 322 -20.06 9.24 -7.81
C VAL A 322 -19.77 7.76 -7.56
N SER A 323 -18.71 7.24 -8.17
CA SER A 323 -18.26 5.86 -7.93
C SER A 323 -17.77 5.71 -6.48
N ALA A 324 -18.34 4.76 -5.74
CA ALA A 324 -18.06 4.52 -4.34
C ALA A 324 -18.13 3.03 -4.01
N GLY A 325 -17.16 2.52 -3.25
CA GLY A 325 -17.14 1.16 -2.70
C GLY A 325 -17.31 1.16 -1.18
N ALA A 326 -18.13 0.26 -0.66
CA ALA A 326 -18.23 0.04 0.78
C ALA A 326 -17.21 -1.01 1.24
N HIS A 327 -16.73 -0.88 2.49
CA HIS A 327 -15.91 -1.85 3.21
C HIS A 327 -14.49 -2.12 2.66
N TYR A 328 -14.03 -1.43 1.64
CA TYR A 328 -12.72 -1.57 0.98
C TYR A 328 -12.39 -3.02 0.59
N ILE A 329 -11.66 -3.78 1.46
CA ILE A 329 -11.34 -5.21 1.26
C ILE A 329 -12.38 -6.15 1.87
N GLY A 330 -13.44 -5.62 2.47
CA GLY A 330 -14.52 -6.37 3.10
C GLY A 330 -14.27 -6.68 4.58
N GLU A 331 -13.34 -7.55 4.87
CA GLU A 331 -12.92 -7.97 6.19
C GLU A 331 -11.41 -7.77 6.36
N PRO A 332 -10.83 -7.84 7.58
CA PRO A 332 -9.38 -7.86 7.77
C PRO A 332 -8.70 -8.91 6.90
N ILE A 333 -7.53 -8.59 6.34
CA ILE A 333 -6.85 -9.43 5.34
C ILE A 333 -6.69 -10.89 5.78
N PHE A 334 -6.44 -11.13 7.05
CA PHE A 334 -6.30 -12.48 7.59
C PHE A 334 -7.59 -13.31 7.55
N MET A 335 -8.76 -12.68 7.46
CA MET A 335 -10.05 -13.33 7.24
C MET A 335 -10.39 -13.49 5.75
N CYS A 336 -9.79 -12.68 4.89
CA CYS A 336 -9.93 -12.78 3.44
C CYS A 336 -9.01 -13.85 2.82
N MET A 337 -8.00 -14.31 3.55
CA MET A 337 -7.03 -15.32 3.10
C MET A 337 -7.36 -16.68 3.73
N GLU A 338 -7.93 -17.61 2.95
CA GLU A 338 -8.20 -18.99 3.38
C GLU A 338 -6.94 -19.66 3.95
N ALA A 339 -5.77 -19.39 3.36
CA ALA A 339 -4.50 -19.89 3.85
C ALA A 339 -4.21 -19.54 5.32
N LEU A 340 -4.75 -18.41 5.83
CA LEU A 340 -4.65 -18.03 7.23
C LEU A 340 -5.85 -18.49 8.05
N ALA A 341 -7.07 -18.26 7.55
CA ALA A 341 -8.30 -18.57 8.26
C ALA A 341 -8.43 -20.09 8.53
N GLU A 342 -8.05 -20.90 7.56
CA GLU A 342 -8.09 -22.38 7.64
C GLU A 342 -6.71 -22.99 7.92
N LYS A 343 -5.67 -22.16 7.98
CA LYS A 343 -4.26 -22.56 8.19
C LYS A 343 -3.74 -23.58 7.16
N VAL A 344 -4.25 -23.55 5.93
CA VAL A 344 -3.82 -24.41 4.83
C VAL A 344 -2.95 -23.60 3.87
N THR A 345 -1.65 -23.86 3.87
CA THR A 345 -0.66 -23.06 3.12
C THR A 345 -0.23 -23.71 1.80
N PHE A 346 0.19 -24.98 1.82
CA PHE A 346 0.66 -25.72 0.65
C PHE A 346 0.13 -27.16 0.66
N GLY A 347 -0.69 -27.53 -0.32
CA GLY A 347 -1.37 -28.82 -0.32
C GLY A 347 -2.18 -28.98 0.96
N ASP A 348 -1.98 -30.08 1.68
CA ASP A 348 -2.62 -30.34 2.98
C ASP A 348 -1.77 -29.87 4.17
N SER A 349 -0.72 -29.05 3.93
CA SER A 349 0.20 -28.59 4.96
C SER A 349 -0.35 -27.39 5.71
N HIS A 350 -0.17 -27.39 7.02
CA HIS A 350 -0.42 -26.25 7.90
C HIS A 350 0.86 -25.44 8.20
N HIS A 351 2.01 -25.83 7.64
CA HIS A 351 3.28 -25.16 7.86
C HIS A 351 3.30 -23.75 7.22
N PRO A 352 3.81 -22.70 7.89
CA PRO A 352 4.49 -22.66 9.20
C PRO A 352 3.54 -22.44 10.40
N LEU A 353 2.22 -22.54 10.21
CA LEU A 353 1.19 -22.21 11.20
C LEU A 353 0.86 -23.39 12.15
N ASP A 354 1.50 -24.54 11.97
CA ASP A 354 1.33 -25.79 12.72
C ASP A 354 2.04 -25.79 14.11
N GLY A 355 2.84 -24.77 14.39
CA GLY A 355 3.63 -24.68 15.63
C GLY A 355 4.83 -25.63 15.73
N CYS A 356 5.14 -26.40 14.68
CA CYS A 356 6.23 -27.41 14.71
C CYS A 356 7.60 -26.82 14.99
N HIS A 357 7.80 -25.51 14.70
CA HIS A 357 9.04 -24.77 15.05
C HIS A 357 8.91 -23.91 16.31
N GLY A 358 7.89 -24.19 17.17
CA GLY A 358 7.63 -23.41 18.38
C GLY A 358 7.12 -22.00 18.09
N GLY A 359 6.60 -21.75 16.87
CA GLY A 359 5.94 -20.50 16.51
C GLY A 359 4.61 -20.30 17.24
N ARG A 360 4.18 -19.04 17.31
CA ARG A 360 2.91 -18.68 17.95
C ARG A 360 1.74 -19.32 17.19
N GLN A 361 0.83 -19.94 17.92
CA GLN A 361 -0.45 -20.38 17.40
C GLN A 361 -1.43 -19.19 17.45
N ILE A 362 -1.88 -18.74 16.30
CA ILE A 362 -2.82 -17.61 16.14
C ILE A 362 -4.11 -18.12 15.51
N GLU A 363 -5.23 -17.76 16.09
CA GLU A 363 -6.53 -17.94 15.47
C GLU A 363 -6.85 -16.68 14.64
N TYR A 364 -6.76 -16.81 13.31
CA TYR A 364 -7.00 -15.72 12.35
C TYR A 364 -8.51 -15.58 12.09
N GLY A 365 -9.22 -14.93 13.02
CA GLY A 365 -10.67 -14.80 12.95
C GLY A 365 -11.21 -13.54 13.62
N ARG A 366 -12.53 -13.47 13.75
CA ARG A 366 -13.21 -12.33 14.40
C ARG A 366 -12.67 -12.08 15.80
N GLY A 367 -12.51 -10.79 16.11
CA GLY A 367 -12.02 -10.33 17.41
C GLY A 367 -10.51 -10.24 17.53
N LEU A 368 -9.73 -10.69 16.51
CA LEU A 368 -8.26 -10.53 16.50
C LEU A 368 -7.85 -9.06 16.40
N CYS A 369 -8.57 -8.28 15.57
CA CYS A 369 -8.36 -6.84 15.36
C CYS A 369 -9.71 -6.10 15.35
N PRO A 370 -10.37 -5.90 16.51
CA PRO A 370 -11.74 -5.38 16.56
C PRO A 370 -11.89 -3.95 16.06
N ARG A 371 -10.88 -3.10 16.22
CA ARG A 371 -10.89 -1.72 15.67
C ARG A 371 -10.86 -1.74 14.14
N THR A 372 -10.11 -2.68 13.57
CA THR A 372 -10.08 -2.91 12.11
C THR A 372 -11.43 -3.35 11.58
N GLU A 373 -12.06 -4.32 12.22
CA GLU A 373 -13.39 -4.82 11.84
C GLU A 373 -14.44 -3.70 11.86
N GLU A 374 -14.42 -2.85 12.89
CA GLU A 374 -15.31 -1.69 12.97
C GLU A 374 -14.99 -0.64 11.91
N ALA A 375 -13.71 -0.34 11.67
CA ALA A 375 -13.30 0.64 10.67
C ALA A 375 -13.74 0.22 9.26
N LEU A 376 -13.54 -1.04 8.87
CA LEU A 376 -13.96 -1.55 7.56
C LEU A 376 -15.49 -1.50 7.40
N ARG A 377 -16.27 -1.82 8.43
CA ARG A 377 -17.74 -1.70 8.40
C ARG A 377 -18.23 -0.27 8.18
N ARG A 378 -17.42 0.73 8.55
CA ARG A 378 -17.72 2.15 8.45
C ARG A 378 -17.09 2.85 7.26
N MET A 379 -16.32 2.14 6.46
CA MET A 379 -15.51 2.74 5.41
C MET A 379 -16.24 2.76 4.06
N VAL A 380 -16.21 3.91 3.40
CA VAL A 380 -16.56 4.07 1.98
C VAL A 380 -15.32 4.59 1.26
N THR A 381 -14.87 3.92 0.22
CA THR A 381 -13.70 4.33 -0.56
C THR A 381 -14.10 5.02 -1.86
N LEU A 382 -13.42 6.12 -2.16
CA LEU A 382 -13.57 6.91 -3.37
C LEU A 382 -12.25 6.95 -4.14
N GLY A 383 -12.34 6.93 -5.48
CA GLY A 383 -11.18 7.10 -6.34
C GLY A 383 -10.83 8.58 -6.50
N ILE A 384 -9.57 8.94 -6.23
CA ILE A 384 -8.99 10.24 -6.58
C ILE A 384 -7.75 10.00 -7.41
N HIS A 385 -7.59 10.75 -8.50
CA HIS A 385 -6.39 10.66 -9.31
C HIS A 385 -6.03 12.00 -9.97
N GLU A 386 -4.80 12.12 -10.41
CA GLU A 386 -4.15 13.32 -10.92
C GLU A 386 -4.78 13.95 -12.18
N HIS A 387 -5.66 13.21 -12.87
CA HIS A 387 -6.38 13.72 -14.06
C HIS A 387 -7.74 14.33 -13.73
N MET A 388 -8.16 14.30 -12.45
CA MET A 388 -9.35 15.00 -12.00
C MET A 388 -9.08 16.50 -11.85
N SER A 389 -10.07 17.31 -12.18
CA SER A 389 -10.06 18.75 -12.00
C SER A 389 -10.53 19.15 -10.59
N ARG A 390 -10.29 20.39 -10.20
CA ARG A 390 -10.88 20.97 -8.99
C ARG A 390 -12.42 20.91 -9.00
N GLU A 391 -13.03 21.13 -10.17
CA GLU A 391 -14.48 21.06 -10.35
C GLU A 391 -15.01 19.64 -10.11
N ASP A 392 -14.33 18.61 -10.64
CA ASP A 392 -14.67 17.21 -10.38
C ASP A 392 -14.70 16.89 -8.87
N ILE A 393 -13.75 17.43 -8.10
CA ILE A 393 -13.69 17.23 -6.64
C ILE A 393 -14.83 18.00 -5.93
N LEU A 394 -15.14 19.20 -6.37
CA LEU A 394 -16.24 19.97 -5.81
C LEU A 394 -17.60 19.34 -6.10
N ASP A 395 -17.79 18.74 -7.28
CA ASP A 395 -18.98 17.94 -7.61
C ASP A 395 -19.08 16.71 -6.71
N MET A 396 -17.95 16.00 -6.52
CA MET A 396 -17.90 14.87 -5.59
C MET A 396 -18.27 15.29 -4.17
N ALA A 397 -17.72 16.40 -3.68
CA ALA A 397 -18.05 16.95 -2.37
C ALA A 397 -19.52 17.35 -2.26
N GLY A 398 -20.09 17.95 -3.30
CA GLY A 398 -21.51 18.30 -3.35
C GLY A 398 -22.42 17.08 -3.29
N ALA A 399 -22.07 16.01 -4.01
CA ALA A 399 -22.79 14.74 -3.94
C ALA A 399 -22.72 14.11 -2.54
N ILE A 400 -21.53 14.13 -1.90
CA ILE A 400 -21.35 13.63 -0.54
C ILE A 400 -22.24 14.41 0.45
N ARG A 401 -22.24 15.74 0.40
CA ARG A 401 -23.09 16.58 1.26
C ARG A 401 -24.58 16.30 1.04
N LYS A 402 -25.02 16.23 -0.22
CA LYS A 402 -26.40 15.90 -0.56
C LYS A 402 -26.83 14.57 0.03
N VAL A 403 -26.01 13.53 -0.11
CA VAL A 403 -26.29 12.20 0.45
C VAL A 403 -26.30 12.25 1.99
N ALA A 404 -25.34 12.90 2.60
CA ALA A 404 -25.23 13.06 4.05
C ALA A 404 -26.49 13.73 4.65
N GLU A 405 -26.89 14.88 4.09
CA GLU A 405 -28.07 15.62 4.53
C GLU A 405 -29.38 14.84 4.28
N GLY A 406 -29.49 14.19 3.11
CA GLY A 406 -30.69 13.41 2.77
C GLY A 406 -30.87 12.18 3.65
N LEU A 407 -29.79 11.46 3.97
CA LEU A 407 -29.84 10.32 4.88
C LEU A 407 -30.09 10.75 6.34
N ASP A 408 -29.49 11.87 6.77
CA ASP A 408 -29.75 12.43 8.10
C ASP A 408 -31.21 12.86 8.27
N ALA A 409 -31.78 13.56 7.30
CA ALA A 409 -33.20 13.94 7.32
C ALA A 409 -34.15 12.73 7.39
N LYS A 410 -33.81 11.61 6.76
CA LYS A 410 -34.57 10.36 6.85
C LYS A 410 -34.50 9.72 8.25
N ARG A 411 -33.31 9.77 8.90
CA ARG A 411 -33.14 9.24 10.26
C ARG A 411 -33.94 10.03 11.30
N ARG A 412 -33.97 11.37 11.17
CA ARG A 412 -34.69 12.26 12.07
C ARG A 412 -36.23 12.13 11.97
N LYS A 413 -36.73 11.57 10.87
CA LYS A 413 -38.17 11.34 10.65
C LYS A 413 -38.66 9.98 11.17
N LYS A 414 -37.75 9.07 11.50
CA LYS A 414 -38.04 7.77 12.13
C LYS A 414 -37.91 7.84 13.64
#